data_63f9c76cebc593b103a22962de8fbc16
#
_entry.id   63f9c76cebc593b103a22962de8fbc16
#
_cell.length_a   1.000
_cell.length_b   1.000
_cell.length_c   1.000
_cell.angle_alpha   90.00
_cell.angle_beta   90.00
_cell.angle_gamma   90.00
#
_symmetry.space_group_name_H-M   'P 1'
#
loop_
_entity.id
_entity.type
_entity.pdbx_description
1 polymer ?
#
loop_
_entity_poly.entity_id
_entity_poly.type
_entity_poly.pdbx_seq_one_letter_code
_entity_poly.pdbx_strand_id
1 'polypeptide(L)'
;MFIFDFVAETVLDQIIDWLYGKIVGFLNDFFAMMNNMGVELFDLPWVNAITTFFGWLGWALFVVGLVVGAFECAIEYQGGRGSIKDTALNYVKGFMAVSLFSILPVNLYSLSVSLQSSFGSALSGITDAESIGMTAQQVLMSAAMPGVGNPILQIFCAVMMGYAVIKVFFGNLKRGGILLIQIAVGSLYMFSVPRGYIDGFTQWCKQIIGICLTAFLQSTMLTAGLMIFKDHPLLGLSVMLSSTEVPRIAGQFGLDTSTKANLMSGVYAAQTAINISKTVVKAVAA
;
A
#
# COMPACT_ATOMS: atom_id res chain seq x y z
N MET A 1 -57.81 4.30 -1.16
CA MET A 1 -56.55 5.01 -1.32
C MET A 1 -55.73 4.96 -0.04
N PHE A 2 -56.21 5.45 1.10
CA PHE A 2 -55.51 5.45 2.42
C PHE A 2 -54.94 4.09 2.88
N ILE A 3 -55.65 3.00 2.69
CA ILE A 3 -55.23 1.67 3.16
C ILE A 3 -54.09 1.11 2.29
N PHE A 4 -54.13 1.35 1.01
CA PHE A 4 -53.07 0.94 0.08
C PHE A 4 -51.77 1.72 0.30
N ASP A 5 -51.87 3.02 0.57
CA ASP A 5 -50.70 3.86 0.85
C ASP A 5 -50.04 3.46 2.18
N PHE A 6 -50.86 3.21 3.24
CA PHE A 6 -50.38 2.74 4.53
C PHE A 6 -49.71 1.36 4.49
N VAL A 7 -50.28 0.42 3.72
CA VAL A 7 -49.71 -0.94 3.57
C VAL A 7 -48.44 -0.88 2.73
N ALA A 8 -48.39 -0.06 1.67
CA ALA A 8 -47.20 0.13 0.87
C ALA A 8 -46.04 0.77 1.64
N GLU A 9 -46.34 1.76 2.48
CA GLU A 9 -45.36 2.43 3.35
C GLU A 9 -44.80 1.48 4.40
N THR A 10 -45.65 0.70 5.08
CA THR A 10 -45.23 -0.31 6.07
C THR A 10 -44.38 -1.44 5.46
N VAL A 11 -44.75 -1.92 4.26
CA VAL A 11 -43.95 -2.96 3.55
C VAL A 11 -42.64 -2.39 3.06
N LEU A 12 -42.62 -1.14 2.60
CA LEU A 12 -41.40 -0.48 2.16
C LEU A 12 -40.42 -0.31 3.34
N ASP A 13 -40.91 0.15 4.50
CA ASP A 13 -40.09 0.31 5.71
C ASP A 13 -39.52 -1.05 6.17
N GLN A 14 -40.31 -2.12 6.16
CA GLN A 14 -39.81 -3.46 6.50
C GLN A 14 -38.71 -3.97 5.54
N ILE A 15 -38.85 -3.69 4.25
CA ILE A 15 -37.83 -4.05 3.24
C ILE A 15 -36.55 -3.24 3.46
N ILE A 16 -36.70 -1.96 3.76
CA ILE A 16 -35.57 -1.04 4.05
C ILE A 16 -34.82 -1.49 5.30
N ASP A 17 -35.54 -1.78 6.39
CA ASP A 17 -34.96 -2.27 7.65
C ASP A 17 -34.27 -3.63 7.48
N TRP A 18 -34.88 -4.54 6.72
CA TRP A 18 -34.27 -5.83 6.40
C TRP A 18 -32.98 -5.65 5.58
N LEU A 19 -33.01 -4.79 4.55
CA LEU A 19 -31.84 -4.50 3.70
C LEU A 19 -30.73 -3.85 4.51
N TYR A 20 -31.05 -2.87 5.35
CA TYR A 20 -30.12 -2.24 6.28
C TYR A 20 -29.47 -3.28 7.20
N GLY A 21 -30.25 -4.13 7.84
CA GLY A 21 -29.75 -5.20 8.71
C GLY A 21 -28.82 -6.18 7.98
N LYS A 22 -29.12 -6.52 6.70
CA LYS A 22 -28.24 -7.37 5.90
C LYS A 22 -26.93 -6.70 5.53
N ILE A 23 -26.95 -5.42 5.17
CA ILE A 23 -25.74 -4.64 4.85
C ILE A 23 -24.87 -4.49 6.09
N VAL A 24 -25.46 -4.10 7.22
CA VAL A 24 -24.74 -3.95 8.49
C VAL A 24 -24.16 -5.27 8.96
N GLY A 25 -24.92 -6.38 8.86
CA GLY A 25 -24.41 -7.71 9.18
C GLY A 25 -23.19 -8.10 8.32
N PHE A 26 -23.29 -7.92 7.01
CA PHE A 26 -22.17 -8.18 6.09
C PHE A 26 -20.92 -7.33 6.43
N LEU A 27 -21.10 -6.03 6.70
CA LEU A 27 -19.99 -5.15 7.04
C LEU A 27 -19.35 -5.54 8.39
N ASN A 28 -20.15 -5.93 9.38
CA ASN A 28 -19.65 -6.40 10.67
C ASN A 28 -18.80 -7.67 10.52
N ASP A 29 -19.31 -8.66 9.77
CA ASP A 29 -18.56 -9.89 9.49
C ASP A 29 -17.27 -9.60 8.74
N PHE A 30 -17.32 -8.71 7.75
CA PHE A 30 -16.15 -8.28 7.00
C PHE A 30 -15.12 -7.56 7.88
N PHE A 31 -15.56 -6.63 8.74
CA PHE A 31 -14.66 -5.91 9.65
C PHE A 31 -14.04 -6.82 10.71
N ALA A 32 -14.80 -7.81 11.21
CA ALA A 32 -14.27 -8.81 12.12
C ALA A 32 -13.17 -9.67 11.47
N MET A 33 -13.35 -10.07 10.21
CA MET A 33 -12.29 -10.75 9.44
C MET A 33 -11.07 -9.85 9.20
N MET A 34 -11.29 -8.57 8.95
CA MET A 34 -10.23 -7.58 8.73
C MET A 34 -9.31 -7.41 9.95
N ASN A 35 -9.88 -7.43 11.16
CA ASN A 35 -9.13 -7.26 12.40
C ASN A 35 -8.05 -8.33 12.60
N ASN A 36 -8.27 -9.52 12.05
CA ASN A 36 -7.34 -10.66 12.17
C ASN A 36 -6.28 -10.71 11.06
N MET A 37 -6.41 -9.92 9.99
CA MET A 37 -5.55 -10.00 8.79
C MET A 37 -4.45 -8.93 8.68
N GLY A 38 -4.56 -7.83 9.43
CA GLY A 38 -3.83 -6.60 9.08
C GLY A 38 -2.36 -6.55 9.48
N VAL A 39 -1.93 -7.26 10.53
CA VAL A 39 -0.60 -7.16 11.13
C VAL A 39 0.31 -8.32 10.72
N GLU A 40 -0.25 -9.45 10.33
CA GLU A 40 0.44 -10.74 10.24
C GLU A 40 1.19 -10.98 8.91
N LEU A 41 1.07 -10.10 7.91
CA LEU A 41 1.65 -10.37 6.58
C LEU A 41 3.17 -10.57 6.64
N PHE A 42 3.88 -9.72 7.40
CA PHE A 42 5.33 -9.78 7.52
C PHE A 42 5.83 -10.80 8.55
N ASP A 43 4.94 -11.32 9.39
CA ASP A 43 5.23 -12.39 10.36
C ASP A 43 5.10 -13.78 9.75
N LEU A 44 4.56 -13.88 8.53
CA LEU A 44 4.40 -15.15 7.83
C LEU A 44 5.77 -15.76 7.50
N PRO A 45 6.00 -17.06 7.82
CA PRO A 45 7.29 -17.72 7.58
C PRO A 45 7.77 -17.66 6.12
N TRP A 46 6.85 -17.74 5.17
CA TRP A 46 7.19 -17.67 3.75
C TRP A 46 7.61 -16.26 3.31
N VAL A 47 7.07 -15.20 3.92
CA VAL A 47 7.48 -13.79 3.68
C VAL A 47 8.91 -13.59 4.17
N ASN A 48 9.22 -14.08 5.38
CA ASN A 48 10.57 -14.05 5.92
C ASN A 48 11.56 -14.85 5.05
N ALA A 49 11.14 -16.00 4.53
CA ALA A 49 11.97 -16.77 3.61
C ALA A 49 12.28 -15.99 2.30
N ILE A 50 11.29 -15.32 1.71
CA ILE A 50 11.46 -14.48 0.51
C ILE A 50 12.38 -13.30 0.81
N THR A 51 12.16 -12.56 1.87
CA THR A 51 13.00 -11.40 2.23
C THR A 51 14.43 -11.81 2.52
N THR A 52 14.64 -12.95 3.17
CA THR A 52 15.97 -13.52 3.42
C THR A 52 16.66 -13.93 2.12
N PHE A 53 15.94 -14.60 1.21
CA PHE A 53 16.49 -14.99 -0.09
C PHE A 53 16.97 -13.78 -0.90
N PHE A 54 16.14 -12.75 -1.03
CA PHE A 54 16.53 -11.52 -1.73
C PHE A 54 17.59 -10.72 -0.97
N GLY A 55 17.64 -10.82 0.35
CA GLY A 55 18.76 -10.34 1.16
C GLY A 55 20.09 -10.95 0.74
N TRP A 56 20.16 -12.28 0.65
CA TRP A 56 21.36 -12.99 0.17
C TRP A 56 21.71 -12.65 -1.27
N LEU A 57 20.72 -12.57 -2.16
CA LEU A 57 20.92 -12.17 -3.55
C LEU A 57 21.51 -10.77 -3.65
N GLY A 58 21.00 -9.81 -2.85
CA GLY A 58 21.54 -8.46 -2.78
C GLY A 58 23.01 -8.42 -2.37
N TRP A 59 23.39 -9.19 -1.35
CA TRP A 59 24.80 -9.32 -0.94
C TRP A 59 25.68 -9.93 -2.02
N ALA A 60 25.21 -10.98 -2.71
CA ALA A 60 25.94 -11.58 -3.81
C ALA A 60 26.17 -10.58 -4.97
N LEU A 61 25.10 -9.85 -5.35
CA LEU A 61 25.19 -8.83 -6.40
C LEU A 61 26.07 -7.65 -5.98
N PHE A 62 26.07 -7.27 -4.71
CA PHE A 62 26.97 -6.24 -4.18
C PHE A 62 28.44 -6.63 -4.35
N VAL A 63 28.80 -7.87 -3.97
CA VAL A 63 30.19 -8.36 -4.15
C VAL A 63 30.59 -8.35 -5.61
N VAL A 64 29.72 -8.82 -6.52
CA VAL A 64 30.00 -8.76 -7.98
C VAL A 64 30.13 -7.30 -8.43
N GLY A 65 29.29 -6.40 -7.95
CA GLY A 65 29.35 -4.96 -8.22
C GLY A 65 30.65 -4.30 -7.75
N LEU A 66 31.20 -4.71 -6.59
CA LEU A 66 32.51 -4.26 -6.10
C LEU A 66 33.64 -4.66 -7.07
N VAL A 67 33.65 -5.93 -7.49
CA VAL A 67 34.68 -6.44 -8.42
C VAL A 67 34.62 -5.69 -9.75
N VAL A 68 33.44 -5.56 -10.34
CA VAL A 68 33.27 -4.84 -11.61
C VAL A 68 33.63 -3.36 -11.44
N GLY A 69 33.23 -2.70 -10.36
CA GLY A 69 33.58 -1.31 -10.08
C GLY A 69 35.09 -1.10 -9.91
N ALA A 70 35.82 -2.10 -9.37
CA ALA A 70 37.27 -2.03 -9.28
C ALA A 70 37.91 -2.07 -10.68
N PHE A 71 37.42 -2.94 -11.57
CA PHE A 71 37.90 -2.97 -12.97
C PHE A 71 37.59 -1.69 -13.74
N GLU A 72 36.37 -1.17 -13.59
CA GLU A 72 35.96 0.13 -14.20
C GLU A 72 36.87 1.26 -13.71
N CYS A 73 37.10 1.35 -12.39
CA CYS A 73 38.02 2.33 -11.81
C CYS A 73 39.46 2.19 -12.36
N ALA A 74 39.97 0.97 -12.52
CA ALA A 74 41.31 0.74 -13.04
C ALA A 74 41.43 1.21 -14.50
N ILE A 75 40.43 0.93 -15.33
CA ILE A 75 40.37 1.36 -16.73
C ILE A 75 40.30 2.89 -16.83
N GLU A 76 39.41 3.51 -16.04
CA GLU A 76 39.24 4.98 -16.01
C GLU A 76 40.50 5.68 -15.49
N TYR A 77 41.18 5.10 -14.50
CA TYR A 77 42.40 5.64 -13.93
C TYR A 77 43.55 5.64 -14.98
N GLN A 78 43.66 4.59 -15.77
CA GLN A 78 44.63 4.56 -16.91
C GLN A 78 44.32 5.63 -17.97
N GLY A 79 43.04 5.96 -18.15
CA GLY A 79 42.58 7.04 -19.02
C GLY A 79 42.74 8.47 -18.45
N GLY A 80 43.24 8.61 -17.22
CA GLY A 80 43.41 9.89 -16.52
C GLY A 80 42.11 10.51 -16.02
N ARG A 81 41.01 9.78 -16.01
CA ARG A 81 39.67 10.26 -15.61
C ARG A 81 39.15 9.64 -14.31
N GLY A 82 39.74 8.54 -13.86
CA GLY A 82 39.26 7.80 -12.68
C GLY A 82 39.72 8.43 -11.37
N SER A 83 38.81 8.42 -10.37
CA SER A 83 39.08 8.85 -9.00
C SER A 83 38.92 7.66 -8.04
N ILE A 84 40.03 7.17 -7.49
CA ILE A 84 40.01 6.12 -6.47
C ILE A 84 39.19 6.52 -5.25
N LYS A 85 39.22 7.83 -4.89
CA LYS A 85 38.43 8.37 -3.80
C LYS A 85 36.92 8.22 -4.03
N ASP A 86 36.43 8.54 -5.25
CA ASP A 86 35.00 8.45 -5.56
C ASP A 86 34.55 6.99 -5.61
N THR A 87 35.38 6.10 -6.15
CA THR A 87 35.11 4.64 -6.13
C THR A 87 35.02 4.11 -4.69
N ALA A 88 35.95 4.50 -3.81
CA ALA A 88 35.92 4.11 -2.40
C ALA A 88 34.64 4.63 -1.70
N LEU A 89 34.22 5.87 -1.97
CA LEU A 89 32.95 6.44 -1.47
C LEU A 89 31.74 5.67 -1.97
N ASN A 90 31.74 5.26 -3.25
CA ASN A 90 30.65 4.47 -3.82
C ASN A 90 30.57 3.06 -3.19
N TYR A 91 31.70 2.46 -2.82
CA TYR A 91 31.72 1.19 -2.08
C TYR A 91 31.13 1.32 -0.69
N VAL A 92 31.43 2.40 0.04
CA VAL A 92 30.80 2.69 1.33
C VAL A 92 29.29 2.88 1.20
N LYS A 93 28.85 3.68 0.20
CA LYS A 93 27.42 3.84 -0.11
C LYS A 93 26.75 2.52 -0.44
N GLY A 94 27.39 1.69 -1.25
CA GLY A 94 26.90 0.36 -1.61
C GLY A 94 26.77 -0.56 -0.39
N PHE A 95 27.75 -0.55 0.52
CA PHE A 95 27.70 -1.31 1.75
C PHE A 95 26.54 -0.87 2.66
N MET A 96 26.33 0.42 2.80
CA MET A 96 25.16 0.96 3.55
C MET A 96 23.84 0.56 2.89
N ALA A 97 23.76 0.65 1.55
CA ALA A 97 22.58 0.30 0.79
C ALA A 97 22.24 -1.19 0.97
N VAL A 98 23.22 -2.11 0.80
CA VAL A 98 22.98 -3.56 0.93
C VAL A 98 22.62 -3.99 2.36
N SER A 99 23.11 -3.27 3.36
CA SER A 99 22.77 -3.55 4.77
C SER A 99 21.34 -3.14 5.12
N LEU A 100 20.75 -2.18 4.41
CA LEU A 100 19.46 -1.58 4.76
C LEU A 100 18.31 -1.95 3.82
N PHE A 101 18.58 -2.34 2.57
CA PHE A 101 17.53 -2.46 1.56
C PHE A 101 16.45 -3.50 1.87
N SER A 102 16.75 -4.57 2.57
CA SER A 102 15.77 -5.60 2.95
C SER A 102 15.05 -5.29 4.26
N ILE A 103 15.72 -4.58 5.17
CA ILE A 103 15.23 -4.29 6.52
C ILE A 103 14.39 -3.00 6.54
N LEU A 104 14.85 -1.98 5.82
CA LEU A 104 14.25 -0.65 5.85
C LEU A 104 12.78 -0.62 5.38
N PRO A 105 12.37 -1.30 4.29
CA PRO A 105 10.98 -1.30 3.85
C PRO A 105 10.03 -1.91 4.89
N VAL A 106 10.42 -3.01 5.52
CA VAL A 106 9.62 -3.70 6.54
C VAL A 106 9.47 -2.81 7.78
N ASN A 107 10.57 -2.23 8.27
CA ASN A 107 10.55 -1.35 9.44
C ASN A 107 9.77 -0.06 9.18
N LEU A 108 9.89 0.56 8.00
CA LEU A 108 9.10 1.74 7.63
C LEU A 108 7.60 1.42 7.55
N TYR A 109 7.24 0.26 7.03
CA TYR A 109 5.85 -0.16 6.98
C TYR A 109 5.30 -0.42 8.39
N SER A 110 6.04 -1.15 9.22
CA SER A 110 5.70 -1.39 10.63
C SER A 110 5.57 -0.08 11.41
N LEU A 111 6.48 0.88 11.21
CA LEU A 111 6.38 2.23 11.77
C LEU A 111 5.12 2.95 11.31
N SER A 112 4.76 2.85 10.03
CA SER A 112 3.53 3.46 9.49
C SER A 112 2.28 2.91 10.17
N VAL A 113 2.23 1.59 10.39
CA VAL A 113 1.12 0.92 11.08
C VAL A 113 1.07 1.32 12.57
N SER A 114 2.22 1.36 13.23
CA SER A 114 2.32 1.79 14.65
C SER A 114 1.91 3.25 14.85
N LEU A 115 2.33 4.14 13.94
CA LEU A 115 1.91 5.55 13.97
C LEU A 115 0.40 5.70 13.74
N GLN A 116 -0.17 4.89 12.82
CA GLN A 116 -1.61 4.87 12.59
C GLN A 116 -2.39 4.45 13.83
N SER A 117 -1.96 3.39 14.50
CA SER A 117 -2.56 2.89 15.75
C SER A 117 -2.46 3.94 16.87
N SER A 118 -1.28 4.53 17.07
CA SER A 118 -1.05 5.57 18.06
C SER A 118 -1.86 6.84 17.79
N PHE A 119 -1.97 7.24 16.53
CA PHE A 119 -2.77 8.40 16.13
C PHE A 119 -4.27 8.13 16.29
N GLY A 120 -4.72 6.93 15.93
CA GLY A 120 -6.10 6.49 16.14
C GLY A 120 -6.49 6.54 17.62
N SER A 121 -5.66 5.98 18.51
CA SER A 121 -5.90 6.00 19.95
C SER A 121 -5.85 7.41 20.57
N ALA A 122 -4.92 8.26 20.11
CA ALA A 122 -4.82 9.65 20.58
C ALA A 122 -6.01 10.50 20.18
N LEU A 123 -6.57 10.30 18.97
CA LEU A 123 -7.74 11.05 18.51
C LEU A 123 -9.04 10.56 19.13
N SER A 124 -9.17 9.25 19.42
CA SER A 124 -10.48 8.66 19.65
C SER A 124 -10.98 8.75 21.08
N GLY A 125 -10.11 8.91 22.07
CA GLY A 125 -10.56 8.61 23.45
C GLY A 125 -11.23 7.22 23.56
N ILE A 126 -11.25 6.44 22.46
CA ILE A 126 -11.72 5.06 22.35
C ILE A 126 -10.47 4.21 22.57
N THR A 127 -10.21 3.90 23.82
CA THR A 127 -8.98 3.28 24.30
C THR A 127 -8.78 1.85 23.83
N ASP A 128 -9.74 1.21 23.14
CA ASP A 128 -9.73 -0.22 22.86
C ASP A 128 -9.76 -0.60 21.37
N ALA A 129 -9.73 0.35 20.44
CA ALA A 129 -9.76 0.03 19.01
C ALA A 129 -8.35 -0.10 18.45
N GLU A 130 -7.82 -1.33 18.44
CA GLU A 130 -6.49 -1.64 17.91
C GLU A 130 -6.40 -1.53 16.38
N SER A 131 -7.53 -1.49 15.66
CA SER A 131 -7.56 -1.48 14.20
C SER A 131 -8.69 -0.62 13.62
N ILE A 132 -8.55 -0.24 12.34
CA ILE A 132 -9.59 0.47 11.58
C ILE A 132 -10.90 -0.32 11.53
N GLY A 133 -10.79 -1.64 11.42
CA GLY A 133 -11.96 -2.52 11.39
C GLY A 133 -12.75 -2.49 12.70
N MET A 134 -12.07 -2.52 13.86
CA MET A 134 -12.71 -2.38 15.15
C MET A 134 -13.40 -1.03 15.31
N THR A 135 -12.74 0.06 14.92
CA THR A 135 -13.34 1.40 14.96
C THR A 135 -14.57 1.48 14.06
N ALA A 136 -14.50 0.96 12.84
CA ALA A 136 -15.61 0.92 11.90
C ALA A 136 -16.79 0.07 12.43
N GLN A 137 -16.48 -1.08 13.02
CA GLN A 137 -17.49 -1.94 13.65
C GLN A 137 -18.18 -1.25 14.83
N GLN A 138 -17.43 -0.59 15.71
CA GLN A 138 -17.98 0.14 16.84
C GLN A 138 -18.90 1.29 16.37
N VAL A 139 -18.47 2.07 15.39
CA VAL A 139 -19.29 3.15 14.79
C VAL A 139 -20.56 2.58 14.17
N LEU A 140 -20.49 1.45 13.49
CA LEU A 140 -21.65 0.82 12.87
C LEU A 140 -22.61 0.22 13.89
N MET A 141 -22.10 -0.38 14.98
CA MET A 141 -22.92 -0.96 16.06
C MET A 141 -23.53 0.10 16.99
N SER A 142 -22.89 1.24 17.16
CA SER A 142 -23.45 2.37 17.92
C SER A 142 -24.61 3.07 17.22
N ALA A 143 -25.10 2.50 16.17
CA ALA A 143 -25.90 2.96 15.06
C ALA A 143 -27.36 3.33 15.32
N ALA A 144 -27.63 4.12 16.28
CA ALA A 144 -28.62 5.18 16.04
C ALA A 144 -27.80 6.34 15.41
N MET A 145 -27.70 6.42 14.07
CA MET A 145 -27.02 7.53 13.41
C MET A 145 -27.69 8.85 13.86
N PRO A 146 -27.08 9.61 14.79
CA PRO A 146 -27.73 10.80 15.31
C PRO A 146 -27.89 11.81 14.18
N GLY A 147 -29.10 12.31 13.97
CA GLY A 147 -29.38 13.31 12.95
C GLY A 147 -29.77 12.79 11.57
N VAL A 148 -29.80 11.47 11.35
CA VAL A 148 -30.29 10.87 10.11
C VAL A 148 -31.64 10.18 10.37
N GLY A 149 -32.73 10.96 10.29
CA GLY A 149 -34.08 10.44 10.49
C GLY A 149 -34.64 9.66 9.27
N ASN A 150 -33.96 9.70 8.12
CA ASN A 150 -34.42 9.02 6.91
C ASN A 150 -33.73 7.67 6.76
N PRO A 151 -34.46 6.53 6.77
CA PRO A 151 -33.85 5.20 6.66
C PRO A 151 -33.07 4.98 5.34
N ILE A 152 -33.50 5.58 4.25
CA ILE A 152 -32.78 5.51 2.97
C ILE A 152 -31.41 6.18 3.07
N LEU A 153 -31.32 7.32 3.77
CA LEU A 153 -30.06 8.01 3.99
C LEU A 153 -29.13 7.22 4.92
N GLN A 154 -29.68 6.49 5.90
CA GLN A 154 -28.90 5.59 6.77
C GLN A 154 -28.26 4.46 5.94
N ILE A 155 -29.02 3.81 5.07
CA ILE A 155 -28.49 2.77 4.15
C ILE A 155 -27.40 3.35 3.27
N PHE A 156 -27.63 4.52 2.66
CA PHE A 156 -26.65 5.18 1.83
C PHE A 156 -25.33 5.44 2.59
N CYS A 157 -25.42 6.00 3.79
CA CYS A 157 -24.25 6.26 4.64
C CYS A 157 -23.50 4.97 5.02
N ALA A 158 -24.22 3.90 5.40
CA ALA A 158 -23.62 2.60 5.74
C ALA A 158 -22.88 1.98 4.56
N VAL A 159 -23.48 1.99 3.36
CA VAL A 159 -22.86 1.46 2.14
C VAL A 159 -21.61 2.25 1.76
N MET A 160 -21.68 3.57 1.80
CA MET A 160 -20.55 4.43 1.45
C MET A 160 -19.42 4.36 2.47
N MET A 161 -19.72 4.24 3.76
CA MET A 161 -18.75 3.97 4.81
C MET A 161 -18.05 2.63 4.57
N GLY A 162 -18.83 1.57 4.34
CA GLY A 162 -18.30 0.25 4.03
C GLY A 162 -17.39 0.27 2.80
N TYR A 163 -17.78 0.94 1.72
CA TYR A 163 -16.96 1.12 0.54
C TYR A 163 -15.63 1.81 0.85
N ALA A 164 -15.63 2.90 1.60
CA ALA A 164 -14.40 3.63 1.95
C ALA A 164 -13.44 2.75 2.77
N VAL A 165 -13.95 2.06 3.80
CA VAL A 165 -13.15 1.17 4.66
C VAL A 165 -12.58 0.00 3.86
N ILE A 166 -13.41 -0.71 3.09
CA ILE A 166 -13.01 -1.83 2.24
C ILE A 166 -11.91 -1.39 1.26
N LYS A 167 -12.10 -0.25 0.59
CA LYS A 167 -11.13 0.28 -0.38
C LYS A 167 -9.78 0.61 0.25
N VAL A 168 -9.77 1.23 1.42
CA VAL A 168 -8.52 1.56 2.16
C VAL A 168 -7.85 0.28 2.64
N PHE A 169 -8.60 -0.67 3.17
CA PHE A 169 -8.08 -1.95 3.63
C PHE A 169 -7.37 -2.72 2.51
N PHE A 170 -8.06 -2.97 1.39
CA PHE A 170 -7.44 -3.66 0.26
C PHE A 170 -6.28 -2.86 -0.35
N GLY A 171 -6.35 -1.53 -0.29
CA GLY A 171 -5.24 -0.65 -0.65
C GLY A 171 -4.00 -0.91 0.20
N ASN A 172 -4.15 -1.02 1.51
CA ASN A 172 -3.06 -1.29 2.46
C ASN A 172 -2.51 -2.71 2.30
N LEU A 173 -3.37 -3.71 2.17
CA LEU A 173 -2.97 -5.10 1.93
C LEU A 173 -2.16 -5.24 0.63
N LYS A 174 -2.62 -4.59 -0.46
CA LYS A 174 -1.89 -4.53 -1.73
C LYS A 174 -0.52 -3.87 -1.59
N ARG A 175 -0.39 -2.82 -0.77
CA ARG A 175 0.90 -2.16 -0.51
C ARG A 175 1.88 -3.07 0.21
N GLY A 176 1.43 -3.89 1.17
CA GLY A 176 2.25 -4.92 1.79
C GLY A 176 2.86 -5.86 0.75
N GLY A 177 2.04 -6.37 -0.18
CA GLY A 177 2.52 -7.20 -1.30
C GLY A 177 3.48 -6.47 -2.24
N ILE A 178 3.23 -5.18 -2.52
CA ILE A 178 4.13 -4.36 -3.35
C ILE A 178 5.48 -4.15 -2.66
N LEU A 179 5.51 -3.97 -1.34
CA LEU A 179 6.77 -3.85 -0.60
C LEU A 179 7.64 -5.11 -0.71
N LEU A 180 7.04 -6.31 -0.73
CA LEU A 180 7.80 -7.54 -0.99
C LEU A 180 8.43 -7.53 -2.38
N ILE A 181 7.68 -7.10 -3.40
CA ILE A 181 8.22 -6.94 -4.76
C ILE A 181 9.35 -5.89 -4.78
N GLN A 182 9.19 -4.80 -4.03
CA GLN A 182 10.21 -3.75 -3.93
C GLN A 182 11.49 -4.27 -3.25
N ILE A 183 11.40 -5.16 -2.27
CA ILE A 183 12.58 -5.81 -1.67
C ILE A 183 13.30 -6.65 -2.72
N ALA A 184 12.55 -7.42 -3.53
CA ALA A 184 13.13 -8.20 -4.61
C ALA A 184 13.83 -7.30 -5.66
N VAL A 185 13.17 -6.23 -6.11
CA VAL A 185 13.75 -5.25 -7.05
C VAL A 185 14.93 -4.50 -6.42
N GLY A 186 14.85 -4.16 -5.13
CA GLY A 186 15.92 -3.51 -4.37
C GLY A 186 17.24 -4.30 -4.41
N SER A 187 17.16 -5.64 -4.36
CA SER A 187 18.35 -6.49 -4.45
C SER A 187 19.15 -6.30 -5.74
N LEU A 188 18.48 -6.01 -6.87
CA LEU A 188 19.11 -5.82 -8.17
C LEU A 188 19.94 -4.53 -8.24
N TYR A 189 19.56 -3.49 -7.51
CA TYR A 189 20.34 -2.24 -7.45
C TYR A 189 21.67 -2.41 -6.71
N MET A 190 21.82 -3.48 -5.91
CA MET A 190 23.05 -3.73 -5.17
C MET A 190 24.24 -4.01 -6.08
N PHE A 191 24.02 -4.41 -7.34
CA PHE A 191 25.05 -4.47 -8.37
C PHE A 191 25.50 -3.09 -8.87
N SER A 192 24.57 -2.13 -8.97
CA SER A 192 24.80 -0.83 -9.60
C SER A 192 25.37 0.21 -8.63
N VAL A 193 24.92 0.20 -7.36
CA VAL A 193 25.28 1.23 -6.37
C VAL A 193 26.79 1.30 -6.11
N PRO A 194 27.54 0.19 -5.89
CA PRO A 194 28.99 0.26 -5.68
C PRO A 194 29.77 0.74 -6.91
N ARG A 195 29.16 0.66 -8.10
CA ARG A 195 29.73 1.17 -9.36
C ARG A 195 29.49 2.68 -9.57
N GLY A 196 28.74 3.32 -8.66
CA GLY A 196 28.41 4.75 -8.72
C GLY A 196 27.06 5.07 -9.38
N TYR A 197 26.31 4.09 -9.89
CA TYR A 197 25.00 4.29 -10.50
C TYR A 197 23.90 4.24 -9.44
N ILE A 198 23.67 5.36 -8.75
CA ILE A 198 22.79 5.45 -7.58
C ILE A 198 21.37 5.93 -7.90
N ASP A 199 21.11 6.44 -9.11
CA ASP A 199 19.82 7.07 -9.45
C ASP A 199 18.63 6.11 -9.30
N GLY A 200 18.76 4.89 -9.80
CA GLY A 200 17.74 3.86 -9.66
C GLY A 200 17.44 3.51 -8.20
N PHE A 201 18.49 3.38 -7.39
CA PHE A 201 18.34 3.11 -5.95
C PHE A 201 17.68 4.29 -5.22
N THR A 202 18.03 5.53 -5.56
CA THR A 202 17.40 6.72 -4.99
C THR A 202 15.91 6.79 -5.33
N GLN A 203 15.55 6.46 -6.58
CA GLN A 203 14.15 6.38 -7.00
C GLN A 203 13.40 5.28 -6.25
N TRP A 204 14.03 4.12 -6.07
CA TRP A 204 13.49 3.03 -5.27
C TRP A 204 13.24 3.44 -3.81
N CYS A 205 14.18 4.15 -3.16
CA CYS A 205 13.98 4.68 -1.82
C CYS A 205 12.77 5.61 -1.74
N LYS A 206 12.60 6.52 -2.72
CA LYS A 206 11.44 7.40 -2.79
C LYS A 206 10.13 6.63 -2.91
N GLN A 207 10.11 5.54 -3.68
CA GLN A 207 8.92 4.69 -3.80
C GLN A 207 8.56 4.01 -2.48
N ILE A 208 9.54 3.45 -1.75
CA ILE A 208 9.31 2.85 -0.43
C ILE A 208 8.70 3.87 0.54
N ILE A 209 9.31 5.05 0.64
CA ILE A 209 8.81 6.13 1.49
C ILE A 209 7.39 6.54 1.07
N GLY A 210 7.17 6.68 -0.23
CA GLY A 210 5.85 7.03 -0.79
C GLY A 210 4.77 6.02 -0.44
N ILE A 211 5.05 4.72 -0.55
CA ILE A 211 4.12 3.64 -0.21
C ILE A 211 3.78 3.67 1.28
N CYS A 212 4.79 3.77 2.16
CA CYS A 212 4.59 3.78 3.61
C CYS A 212 3.83 5.04 4.07
N LEU A 213 4.25 6.22 3.60
CA LEU A 213 3.58 7.49 3.93
C LEU A 213 2.13 7.52 3.45
N THR A 214 1.86 7.02 2.24
CA THR A 214 0.51 6.96 1.70
C THR A 214 -0.36 6.00 2.51
N ALA A 215 0.17 4.87 2.97
CA ALA A 215 -0.56 3.95 3.84
C ALA A 215 -0.95 4.63 5.14
N PHE A 216 -0.01 5.31 5.80
CA PHE A 216 -0.26 6.06 7.03
C PHE A 216 -1.31 7.16 6.84
N LEU A 217 -1.13 8.05 5.86
CA LEU A 217 -2.04 9.17 5.62
C LEU A 217 -3.46 8.70 5.26
N GLN A 218 -3.58 7.67 4.42
CA GLN A 218 -4.86 7.13 4.01
C GLN A 218 -5.64 6.55 5.19
N SER A 219 -4.96 5.79 6.03
CA SER A 219 -5.55 5.20 7.23
C SER A 219 -5.92 6.25 8.28
N THR A 220 -5.05 7.25 8.47
CA THR A 220 -5.30 8.37 9.39
C THR A 220 -6.54 9.16 8.98
N MET A 221 -6.68 9.50 7.68
CA MET A 221 -7.87 10.19 7.15
C MET A 221 -9.14 9.35 7.31
N LEU A 222 -9.03 8.04 7.09
CA LEU A 222 -10.16 7.14 7.29
C LEU A 222 -10.60 7.10 8.76
N THR A 223 -9.66 6.95 9.69
CA THR A 223 -9.94 6.93 11.13
C THR A 223 -10.56 8.26 11.59
N ALA A 224 -9.98 9.38 11.18
CA ALA A 224 -10.56 10.71 11.47
C ALA A 224 -11.99 10.85 10.94
N GLY A 225 -12.24 10.36 9.73
CA GLY A 225 -13.59 10.35 9.14
C GLY A 225 -14.57 9.48 9.92
N LEU A 226 -14.16 8.30 10.38
CA LEU A 226 -14.99 7.42 11.22
C LEU A 226 -15.38 8.08 12.56
N MET A 227 -14.49 8.84 13.15
CA MET A 227 -14.77 9.57 14.38
C MET A 227 -15.79 10.68 14.18
N ILE A 228 -15.57 11.51 13.16
CA ILE A 228 -16.49 12.58 12.80
C ILE A 228 -17.85 12.00 12.42
N PHE A 229 -17.89 10.82 11.82
CA PHE A 229 -19.11 10.15 11.38
C PHE A 229 -20.09 9.91 12.52
N LYS A 230 -19.61 9.65 13.72
CA LYS A 230 -20.44 9.42 14.92
C LYS A 230 -21.35 10.61 15.22
N ASP A 231 -20.86 11.84 15.10
CA ASP A 231 -21.60 13.06 15.43
C ASP A 231 -22.17 13.74 14.17
N HIS A 232 -21.45 13.66 13.05
CA HIS A 232 -21.76 14.30 11.77
C HIS A 232 -21.60 13.32 10.60
N PRO A 233 -22.59 12.45 10.32
CA PRO A 233 -22.44 11.36 9.36
C PRO A 233 -22.00 11.78 7.95
N LEU A 234 -22.60 12.83 7.39
CA LEU A 234 -22.24 13.31 6.04
C LEU A 234 -20.85 13.93 5.98
N LEU A 235 -20.44 14.66 7.03
CA LEU A 235 -19.10 15.23 7.11
C LEU A 235 -18.06 14.13 7.29
N GLY A 236 -18.29 13.19 8.20
CA GLY A 236 -17.42 12.04 8.40
C GLY A 236 -17.26 11.23 7.12
N LEU A 237 -18.36 10.99 6.39
CA LEU A 237 -18.34 10.31 5.11
C LEU A 237 -17.49 11.04 4.06
N SER A 238 -17.58 12.35 3.97
CA SER A 238 -16.78 13.15 3.05
C SER A 238 -15.27 13.02 3.34
N VAL A 239 -14.88 13.03 4.63
CA VAL A 239 -13.48 12.83 5.06
C VAL A 239 -13.01 11.41 4.77
N MET A 240 -13.84 10.39 5.04
CA MET A 240 -13.52 8.99 4.70
C MET A 240 -13.30 8.81 3.19
N LEU A 241 -14.16 9.38 2.37
CA LEU A 241 -14.02 9.30 0.91
C LEU A 241 -12.77 10.03 0.41
N SER A 242 -12.40 11.17 1.03
CA SER A 242 -11.16 11.87 0.67
C SER A 242 -9.89 11.06 0.94
N SER A 243 -9.94 10.09 1.88
CA SER A 243 -8.82 9.17 2.11
C SER A 243 -8.45 8.39 0.84
N THR A 244 -9.40 8.15 -0.05
CA THR A 244 -9.16 7.42 -1.32
C THR A 244 -8.37 8.23 -2.34
N GLU A 245 -8.25 9.55 -2.17
CA GLU A 245 -7.49 10.46 -3.04
C GLU A 245 -6.03 10.63 -2.61
N VAL A 246 -5.68 10.21 -1.39
CA VAL A 246 -4.32 10.33 -0.84
C VAL A 246 -3.24 9.79 -1.79
N PRO A 247 -3.39 8.60 -2.42
CA PRO A 247 -2.37 8.09 -3.35
C PRO A 247 -2.17 8.99 -4.56
N ARG A 248 -3.24 9.61 -5.07
CA ARG A 248 -3.18 10.53 -6.22
C ARG A 248 -2.43 11.81 -5.85
N ILE A 249 -2.73 12.35 -4.67
CA ILE A 249 -2.08 13.57 -4.17
C ILE A 249 -0.60 13.29 -3.89
N ALA A 250 -0.26 12.18 -3.21
CA ALA A 250 1.12 11.79 -2.95
C ALA A 250 1.94 11.64 -4.25
N GLY A 251 1.34 11.12 -5.30
CA GLY A 251 1.97 11.02 -6.63
C GLY A 251 2.35 12.37 -7.23
N GLN A 252 1.60 13.44 -6.97
CA GLN A 252 1.91 14.80 -7.44
C GLN A 252 3.20 15.36 -6.80
N PHE A 253 3.56 14.89 -5.62
CA PHE A 253 4.79 15.26 -4.93
C PHE A 253 5.99 14.38 -5.30
N GLY A 254 5.90 13.62 -6.39
CA GLY A 254 6.97 12.73 -6.86
C GLY A 254 7.17 11.49 -5.99
N LEU A 255 6.25 11.22 -5.07
CA LEU A 255 6.17 9.97 -4.33
C LEU A 255 5.38 8.99 -5.21
N ASP A 256 6.08 8.21 -6.03
CA ASP A 256 5.43 7.22 -6.88
C ASP A 256 4.80 6.12 -6.02
N THR A 257 3.51 6.31 -5.75
CA THR A 257 2.68 5.33 -5.05
C THR A 257 1.92 4.45 -6.03
N SER A 258 2.32 4.42 -7.31
CA SER A 258 1.58 3.78 -8.38
C SER A 258 1.43 2.28 -8.13
N THR A 259 0.32 1.95 -7.47
CA THR A 259 -0.27 0.61 -7.47
C THR A 259 -0.91 0.28 -8.85
N LYS A 260 -0.79 1.17 -9.81
CA LYS A 260 -1.13 0.94 -11.21
C LYS A 260 0.01 0.13 -11.83
N ALA A 261 -0.05 -1.20 -11.68
CA ALA A 261 0.55 -2.05 -12.68
C ALA A 261 -0.06 -1.60 -14.01
N ASN A 262 0.73 -0.99 -14.85
CA ASN A 262 0.32 -0.64 -16.19
C ASN A 262 0.21 -1.96 -16.96
N LEU A 263 -0.96 -2.61 -16.87
CA LEU A 263 -1.26 -3.86 -17.60
C LEU A 263 -0.95 -3.69 -19.08
N MET A 264 -1.11 -2.47 -19.62
CA MET A 264 -0.72 -2.12 -20.98
C MET A 264 0.80 -2.25 -21.20
N SER A 265 1.67 -1.80 -20.31
CA SER A 265 3.12 -1.96 -20.47
C SER A 265 3.54 -3.42 -20.37
N GLY A 266 2.88 -4.23 -19.54
CA GLY A 266 3.08 -5.67 -19.47
C GLY A 266 2.66 -6.37 -20.76
N VAL A 267 1.53 -5.98 -21.35
CA VAL A 267 1.05 -6.49 -22.64
C VAL A 267 2.00 -6.09 -23.76
N TYR A 268 2.47 -4.85 -23.81
CA TYR A 268 3.45 -4.39 -24.82
C TYR A 268 4.80 -5.12 -24.67
N ALA A 269 5.30 -5.34 -23.44
CA ALA A 269 6.51 -6.10 -23.20
C ALA A 269 6.37 -7.57 -23.65
N ALA A 270 5.25 -8.21 -23.34
CA ALA A 270 4.96 -9.57 -23.79
C ALA A 270 4.85 -9.65 -25.31
N GLN A 271 4.18 -8.68 -25.96
CA GLN A 271 4.02 -8.61 -27.41
C GLN A 271 5.38 -8.37 -28.13
N THR A 272 6.22 -7.53 -27.54
CA THR A 272 7.59 -7.31 -28.03
C THR A 272 8.44 -8.57 -27.91
N ALA A 273 8.38 -9.29 -26.79
CA ALA A 273 9.07 -10.55 -26.59
C ALA A 273 8.62 -11.64 -27.61
N ILE A 274 7.31 -11.73 -27.87
CA ILE A 274 6.74 -12.63 -28.89
C ILE A 274 7.22 -12.26 -30.30
N ASN A 275 7.28 -10.97 -30.61
CA ASN A 275 7.76 -10.51 -31.94
C ASN A 275 9.26 -10.77 -32.12
N ILE A 276 10.07 -10.56 -31.08
CA ILE A 276 11.49 -10.88 -31.09
C ILE A 276 11.68 -12.39 -31.29
N SER A 277 10.96 -13.23 -30.55
CA SER A 277 11.05 -14.69 -30.68
C SER A 277 10.67 -15.16 -32.10
N LYS A 278 9.63 -14.60 -32.71
CA LYS A 278 9.23 -14.89 -34.10
C LYS A 278 10.30 -14.46 -35.12
N THR A 279 10.96 -13.34 -34.87
CA THR A 279 12.04 -12.84 -35.75
C THR A 279 13.28 -13.74 -35.66
N VAL A 280 13.65 -14.17 -34.45
CA VAL A 280 14.75 -15.10 -34.23
C VAL A 280 14.47 -16.46 -34.88
N VAL A 281 13.24 -17.00 -34.70
CA VAL A 281 12.85 -18.27 -35.33
C VAL A 281 12.90 -18.19 -36.88
N LYS A 282 12.46 -17.07 -37.47
CA LYS A 282 12.57 -16.85 -38.91
C LYS A 282 14.00 -16.73 -39.39
N ALA A 283 14.89 -16.11 -38.60
CA ALA A 283 16.31 -15.96 -38.95
C ALA A 283 17.11 -17.27 -38.83
N VAL A 284 16.63 -18.21 -38.00
CA VAL A 284 17.27 -19.53 -37.82
C VAL A 284 16.73 -20.54 -38.86
N ALA A 285 15.54 -20.29 -39.43
CA ALA A 285 14.89 -21.17 -40.44
C ALA A 285 15.18 -20.74 -41.89
N ALA A 286 15.91 -19.65 -42.10
CA ALA A 286 16.44 -19.18 -43.41
C ALA A 286 17.92 -19.47 -43.53
#